data_85d4ed57fd342f0c0e46cbcd4a7661e2
#
_entry.id   85d4ed57fd342f0c0e46cbcd4a7661e2
#
_cell.length_a   1.000
_cell.length_b   1.000
_cell.length_c   1.000
_cell.angle_alpha   90.00
_cell.angle_beta   90.00
_cell.angle_gamma   90.00
#
_symmetry.space_group_name_H-M   'P 1'
#
loop_
_entity.id
_entity.type
_entity.pdbx_description
1 polymer ?
#
loop_
_entity_poly.entity_id
_entity_poly.type
_entity_poly.pdbx_seq_one_letter_code
_entity_poly.pdbx_strand_id
1 'polypeptide(L)'
;MKILRITAQGLPLFKKDLDICFYTQQRVCEEDKDSLYRLTDNYYLHSACAFIGINASGKTSVLKVISLALNIVKNEPINHVEAKSILGGAKKATIRTYFYDKRSYVCCLETVIAAKKSKTGEYVYSILSESLWEKPIATVKSKKYLTDFTGMKPVEQRNSDEAYLSDDVSFVIAHNKKVNDTVEIFSLLSYTNVNVLPFTEDIPLEVIAFLDPTIEKLCFEQTEGKTFIHLKFK
;
A
#
# COMPACT_ATOMS: atom_id res chain seq x y z
N MET A 1 -1.21 -2.23 -15.18
CA MET A 1 -0.63 -2.98 -14.04
C MET A 1 -1.71 -3.40 -13.05
N LYS A 2 -1.64 -4.60 -12.45
CA LYS A 2 -2.57 -5.09 -11.41
C LYS A 2 -1.77 -5.63 -10.23
N ILE A 3 -2.04 -5.13 -9.03
CA ILE A 3 -1.33 -5.56 -7.83
C ILE A 3 -1.86 -6.91 -7.37
N LEU A 4 -0.95 -7.83 -7.06
CA LEU A 4 -1.25 -9.21 -6.64
C LEU A 4 -1.06 -9.39 -5.14
N ARG A 5 0.03 -8.84 -4.58
CA ARG A 5 0.40 -9.01 -3.18
C ARG A 5 1.35 -7.89 -2.76
N ILE A 6 1.29 -7.49 -1.52
CA ILE A 6 2.25 -6.58 -0.89
C ILE A 6 2.74 -7.23 0.40
N THR A 7 4.06 -7.32 0.58
CA THR A 7 4.64 -7.71 1.86
C THR A 7 5.55 -6.61 2.38
N ALA A 8 5.58 -6.42 3.70
CA ALA A 8 6.41 -5.42 4.33
C ALA A 8 7.06 -5.98 5.60
N GLN A 9 8.36 -5.73 5.75
CA GLN A 9 9.18 -6.19 6.87
C GLN A 9 9.95 -5.03 7.49
N GLY A 10 10.22 -5.10 8.79
CA GLY A 10 11.01 -4.10 9.48
C GLY A 10 10.31 -2.76 9.73
N LEU A 11 8.99 -2.72 9.63
CA LEU A 11 8.18 -1.53 9.95
C LEU A 11 7.97 -1.43 11.46
N PRO A 12 8.29 -0.28 12.10
CA PRO A 12 8.27 -0.14 13.56
C PRO A 12 6.91 -0.38 14.22
N LEU A 13 5.81 -0.08 13.51
CA LEU A 13 4.44 -0.23 14.03
C LEU A 13 3.93 -1.68 13.99
N PHE A 14 4.61 -2.57 13.28
CA PHE A 14 4.18 -3.96 13.13
C PHE A 14 5.14 -4.90 13.87
N LYS A 15 4.61 -5.70 14.80
CA LYS A 15 5.38 -6.73 15.52
C LYS A 15 5.79 -7.91 14.64
N LYS A 16 5.04 -8.14 13.57
CA LYS A 16 5.27 -9.22 12.59
C LYS A 16 5.29 -8.63 11.19
N ASP A 17 5.86 -9.37 10.27
CA ASP A 17 5.83 -9.02 8.85
C ASP A 17 4.38 -8.92 8.37
N LEU A 18 4.12 -7.92 7.56
CA LEU A 18 2.82 -7.70 6.94
C LEU A 18 2.76 -8.44 5.60
N ASP A 19 1.64 -9.10 5.37
CA ASP A 19 1.38 -9.84 4.14
C ASP A 19 -0.06 -9.59 3.68
N ILE A 20 -0.22 -8.92 2.55
CA ILE A 20 -1.51 -8.52 2.01
C ILE A 20 -1.67 -9.14 0.63
N CYS A 21 -2.63 -10.03 0.49
CA CYS A 21 -2.92 -10.76 -0.75
C CYS A 21 -4.20 -10.21 -1.39
N PHE A 22 -4.13 -9.86 -2.68
CA PHE A 22 -5.26 -9.33 -3.46
C PHE A 22 -5.82 -10.35 -4.45
N TYR A 23 -5.20 -11.52 -4.62
CA TYR A 23 -5.72 -12.59 -5.46
C TYR A 23 -6.40 -13.68 -4.64
N THR A 24 -7.35 -14.39 -5.26
CA THR A 24 -8.08 -15.46 -4.60
C THR A 24 -7.18 -16.65 -4.34
N GLN A 25 -7.04 -17.05 -3.08
CA GLN A 25 -6.23 -18.22 -2.70
C GLN A 25 -7.01 -19.52 -2.93
N GLN A 26 -8.32 -19.50 -2.72
CA GLN A 26 -9.21 -20.65 -2.92
C GLN A 26 -9.63 -20.80 -4.39
N ARG A 27 -10.17 -21.98 -4.72
CA ARG A 27 -10.79 -22.21 -6.03
C ARG A 27 -12.02 -21.30 -6.17
N VAL A 28 -12.15 -20.65 -7.32
CA VAL A 28 -13.29 -19.80 -7.64
C VAL A 28 -14.39 -20.66 -8.25
N CYS A 29 -15.60 -20.58 -7.70
CA CYS A 29 -16.79 -21.19 -8.26
C CYS A 29 -17.32 -20.36 -9.43
N GLU A 30 -18.14 -20.97 -10.30
CA GLU A 30 -18.70 -20.25 -11.46
C GLU A 30 -19.51 -19.02 -11.04
N GLU A 31 -20.29 -19.15 -9.97
CA GLU A 31 -21.15 -18.08 -9.42
C GLU A 31 -20.37 -16.86 -8.91
N ASP A 32 -19.12 -17.06 -8.47
CA ASP A 32 -18.28 -15.99 -7.93
C ASP A 32 -17.49 -15.23 -8.99
N LYS A 33 -17.39 -15.76 -10.21
CA LYS A 33 -16.51 -15.20 -11.25
C LYS A 33 -16.88 -13.78 -11.64
N ASP A 34 -18.15 -13.46 -11.66
CA ASP A 34 -18.66 -12.14 -12.07
C ASP A 34 -18.33 -11.05 -11.02
N SER A 35 -18.12 -11.43 -9.77
CA SER A 35 -17.73 -10.52 -8.69
C SER A 35 -16.22 -10.27 -8.61
N LEU A 36 -15.42 -11.00 -9.39
CA LEU A 36 -13.97 -10.99 -9.36
C LEU A 36 -13.38 -10.43 -10.66
N TYR A 37 -12.20 -9.84 -10.56
CA TYR A 37 -11.44 -9.46 -11.75
C TYR A 37 -10.66 -10.66 -12.28
N ARG A 38 -11.00 -11.12 -13.48
CA ARG A 38 -10.29 -12.22 -14.15
C ARG A 38 -8.94 -11.74 -14.66
N LEU A 39 -7.87 -12.33 -14.16
CA LEU A 39 -6.51 -12.07 -14.61
C LEU A 39 -6.14 -13.02 -15.77
N THR A 40 -6.43 -14.31 -15.57
CA THR A 40 -6.34 -15.40 -16.56
C THR A 40 -7.44 -16.42 -16.27
N ASP A 41 -7.45 -17.54 -16.99
CA ASP A 41 -8.44 -18.61 -16.74
C ASP A 41 -8.36 -19.20 -15.34
N ASN A 42 -7.17 -19.16 -14.72
CA ASN A 42 -6.92 -19.81 -13.43
C ASN A 42 -6.70 -18.82 -12.28
N TYR A 43 -6.53 -17.53 -12.56
CA TYR A 43 -6.17 -16.53 -11.56
C TYR A 43 -7.16 -15.36 -11.57
N TYR A 44 -7.67 -15.04 -10.39
CA TYR A 44 -8.65 -13.98 -10.16
C TYR A 44 -8.18 -13.06 -9.05
N LEU A 45 -8.46 -11.77 -9.16
CA LEU A 45 -8.24 -10.75 -8.13
C LEU A 45 -9.56 -10.39 -7.46
N HIS A 46 -9.47 -10.04 -6.19
CA HIS A 46 -10.59 -9.41 -5.49
C HIS A 46 -10.85 -8.03 -6.09
N SER A 47 -12.11 -7.75 -6.44
CA SER A 47 -12.53 -6.45 -6.94
C SER A 47 -12.55 -5.39 -5.84
N ALA A 48 -12.76 -5.82 -4.58
CA ALA A 48 -12.75 -4.99 -3.40
C ALA A 48 -12.13 -5.73 -2.20
N CYS A 49 -11.47 -5.01 -1.33
CA CYS A 49 -10.91 -5.51 -0.08
C CYS A 49 -11.32 -4.59 1.07
N ALA A 50 -11.84 -5.16 2.16
CA ALA A 50 -12.18 -4.43 3.37
C ALA A 50 -11.27 -4.86 4.52
N PHE A 51 -10.69 -3.88 5.22
CA PHE A 51 -9.92 -4.10 6.44
C PHE A 51 -10.80 -3.83 7.65
N ILE A 52 -11.20 -4.88 8.35
CA ILE A 52 -12.10 -4.83 9.48
C ILE A 52 -11.32 -5.10 10.77
N GLY A 53 -11.67 -4.43 11.84
CA GLY A 53 -11.04 -4.62 13.16
C GLY A 53 -11.47 -3.53 14.13
N ILE A 54 -11.19 -3.75 15.41
CA ILE A 54 -11.44 -2.76 16.48
C ILE A 54 -10.63 -1.48 16.27
N ASN A 55 -11.01 -0.39 16.95
CA ASN A 55 -10.25 0.85 16.90
C ASN A 55 -8.80 0.61 17.36
N ALA A 56 -7.87 1.38 16.81
CA ALA A 56 -6.43 1.23 17.04
C ALA A 56 -5.81 -0.13 16.63
N SER A 57 -6.52 -0.99 15.90
CA SER A 57 -5.98 -2.28 15.42
C SER A 57 -4.98 -2.17 14.25
N GLY A 58 -4.66 -0.96 13.81
CA GLY A 58 -3.69 -0.74 12.74
C GLY A 58 -4.27 -0.71 11.31
N LYS A 59 -5.60 -0.65 11.14
CA LYS A 59 -6.23 -0.59 9.80
C LYS A 59 -5.66 0.52 8.93
N THR A 60 -5.59 1.74 9.45
CA THR A 60 -5.01 2.89 8.74
C THR A 60 -3.53 2.69 8.43
N SER A 61 -2.79 2.02 9.33
CA SER A 61 -1.37 1.70 9.11
C SER A 61 -1.20 0.72 7.94
N VAL A 62 -2.08 -0.28 7.83
CA VAL A 62 -2.09 -1.20 6.67
C VAL A 62 -2.38 -0.44 5.37
N LEU A 63 -3.37 0.46 5.36
CA LEU A 63 -3.67 1.30 4.20
C LEU A 63 -2.48 2.20 3.82
N LYS A 64 -1.75 2.74 4.80
CA LYS A 64 -0.51 3.52 4.55
C LYS A 64 0.59 2.64 3.92
N VAL A 65 0.74 1.38 4.33
CA VAL A 65 1.70 0.46 3.68
C VAL A 65 1.30 0.21 2.22
N ILE A 66 0.02 -0.04 1.94
CA ILE A 66 -0.48 -0.20 0.58
C ILE A 66 -0.20 1.07 -0.23
N SER A 67 -0.57 2.23 0.30
CA SER A 67 -0.33 3.52 -0.36
C SER A 67 1.15 3.76 -0.65
N LEU A 68 2.05 3.48 0.31
CA LEU A 68 3.49 3.61 0.10
C LEU A 68 4.00 2.69 -1.02
N ALA A 69 3.61 1.41 -1.00
CA ALA A 69 3.98 0.45 -2.03
C ALA A 69 3.52 0.89 -3.44
N LEU A 70 2.28 1.39 -3.54
CA LEU A 70 1.73 1.90 -4.79
C LEU A 70 2.45 3.16 -5.27
N ASN A 71 2.78 4.09 -4.37
CA ASN A 71 3.52 5.30 -4.70
C ASN A 71 4.95 4.98 -5.18
N ILE A 72 5.62 3.99 -4.59
CA ILE A 72 6.92 3.49 -5.06
C ILE A 72 6.80 2.99 -6.51
N VAL A 73 5.80 2.16 -6.79
CA VAL A 73 5.56 1.63 -8.14
C VAL A 73 5.16 2.73 -9.13
N LYS A 74 4.49 3.79 -8.67
CA LYS A 74 4.15 4.98 -9.46
C LYS A 74 5.34 5.92 -9.68
N ASN A 75 6.48 5.65 -9.04
CA ASN A 75 7.72 6.45 -9.07
C ASN A 75 7.63 7.79 -8.34
N GLU A 76 6.71 7.91 -7.39
CA GLU A 76 6.68 9.07 -6.51
C GLU A 76 7.87 9.04 -5.54
N PRO A 77 8.57 10.14 -5.32
CA PRO A 77 9.65 10.21 -4.35
C PRO A 77 9.13 9.88 -2.94
N ILE A 78 9.78 8.95 -2.25
CA ILE A 78 9.33 8.48 -0.92
C ILE A 78 9.20 9.64 0.07
N ASN A 79 10.10 10.61 0.00
CA ASN A 79 10.09 11.76 0.91
C ASN A 79 8.93 12.73 0.67
N HIS A 80 8.25 12.66 -0.46
CA HIS A 80 7.12 13.52 -0.81
C HIS A 80 5.76 12.91 -0.51
N VAL A 81 5.68 11.59 -0.29
CA VAL A 81 4.40 10.93 -0.02
C VAL A 81 4.05 10.94 1.47
N GLU A 82 2.78 11.20 1.79
CA GLU A 82 2.30 11.20 3.19
C GLU A 82 2.45 9.83 3.85
N ALA A 83 2.27 8.76 3.09
CA ALA A 83 2.37 7.39 3.56
C ALA A 83 3.76 7.02 4.10
N LYS A 84 4.82 7.82 3.83
CA LYS A 84 6.16 7.63 4.40
C LYS A 84 6.17 7.57 5.92
N SER A 85 5.17 8.18 6.57
CA SER A 85 5.05 8.16 8.03
C SER A 85 5.02 6.75 8.63
N ILE A 86 4.64 5.72 7.84
CA ILE A 86 4.63 4.32 8.28
C ILE A 86 6.05 3.76 8.49
N LEU A 87 7.05 4.32 7.81
CA LEU A 87 8.44 3.90 7.94
C LEU A 87 9.03 4.30 9.29
N GLY A 88 8.53 5.39 9.92
CA GLY A 88 9.06 5.91 11.18
C GLY A 88 10.58 6.06 11.10
N GLY A 89 11.28 5.68 12.18
CA GLY A 89 12.75 5.66 12.23
C GLY A 89 13.36 4.31 11.84
N ALA A 90 12.74 3.55 10.94
CA ALA A 90 13.21 2.23 10.55
C ALA A 90 14.65 2.28 10.01
N LYS A 91 15.57 1.55 10.65
CA LYS A 91 16.94 1.40 10.15
C LYS A 91 16.97 0.68 8.80
N LYS A 92 16.05 -0.26 8.61
CA LYS A 92 15.87 -1.02 7.38
C LYS A 92 14.43 -1.51 7.32
N ALA A 93 13.68 -1.09 6.30
CA ALA A 93 12.37 -1.62 5.96
C ALA A 93 12.43 -2.22 4.56
N THR A 94 11.80 -3.37 4.35
CA THR A 94 11.74 -4.02 3.04
C THR A 94 10.29 -4.10 2.61
N ILE A 95 9.98 -3.57 1.43
CA ILE A 95 8.66 -3.66 0.81
C ILE A 95 8.80 -4.47 -0.47
N ARG A 96 8.00 -5.54 -0.61
CA ARG A 96 7.87 -6.28 -1.87
C ARG A 96 6.48 -6.05 -2.43
N THR A 97 6.43 -5.57 -3.66
CA THR A 97 5.20 -5.37 -4.42
C THR A 97 5.17 -6.36 -5.57
N TYR A 98 4.20 -7.27 -5.54
CA TYR A 98 3.97 -8.23 -6.60
C TYR A 98 2.86 -7.70 -7.50
N PHE A 99 3.11 -7.68 -8.81
CA PHE A 99 2.13 -7.17 -9.77
C PHE A 99 2.14 -7.96 -11.09
N TYR A 100 1.04 -7.84 -11.79
CA TYR A 100 0.89 -8.38 -13.14
C TYR A 100 0.89 -7.24 -14.14
N ASP A 101 1.75 -7.33 -15.15
CA ASP A 101 1.92 -6.30 -16.16
C ASP A 101 1.17 -6.60 -17.47
N LYS A 102 1.17 -5.62 -18.39
CA LYS A 102 0.50 -5.74 -19.70
C LYS A 102 1.08 -6.83 -20.60
N ARG A 103 2.33 -7.23 -20.38
CA ARG A 103 3.02 -8.29 -21.15
C ARG A 103 2.63 -9.70 -20.69
N SER A 104 1.71 -9.82 -19.72
CA SER A 104 1.35 -11.11 -19.09
C SER A 104 2.48 -11.70 -18.24
N TYR A 105 3.28 -10.83 -17.61
CA TYR A 105 4.31 -11.24 -16.65
C TYR A 105 3.85 -10.96 -15.22
N VAL A 106 4.22 -11.87 -14.33
CA VAL A 106 4.18 -11.62 -12.89
C VAL A 106 5.54 -11.06 -12.49
N CYS A 107 5.52 -9.90 -11.86
CA CYS A 107 6.70 -9.18 -11.43
C CYS A 107 6.75 -9.08 -9.90
N CYS A 108 7.96 -9.02 -9.34
CA CYS A 108 8.21 -8.72 -7.94
C CYS A 108 9.23 -7.59 -7.86
N LEU A 109 8.82 -6.45 -7.33
CA LEU A 109 9.71 -5.35 -6.97
C LEU A 109 10.00 -5.43 -5.48
N GLU A 110 11.25 -5.63 -5.12
CA GLU A 110 11.73 -5.51 -3.73
C GLU A 110 12.45 -4.19 -3.56
N THR A 111 11.97 -3.36 -2.66
CA THR A 111 12.57 -2.06 -2.32
C THR A 111 12.97 -2.08 -0.84
N VAL A 112 14.26 -1.87 -0.57
CA VAL A 112 14.83 -1.78 0.77
C VAL A 112 15.09 -0.31 1.09
N ILE A 113 14.45 0.19 2.14
CA ILE A 113 14.43 1.60 2.53
C ILE A 113 15.09 1.76 3.89
N ALA A 114 15.87 2.82 4.06
CA ALA A 114 16.41 3.24 5.35
C ALA A 114 16.05 4.69 5.66
N ALA A 115 15.91 4.97 6.97
CA ALA A 115 15.73 6.30 7.50
C ALA A 115 17.03 6.85 8.04
N LYS A 116 17.34 8.11 7.75
CA LYS A 116 18.38 8.91 8.38
C LYS A 116 17.76 10.13 9.04
N LYS A 117 18.23 10.51 10.23
CA LYS A 117 17.84 11.79 10.83
C LYS A 117 18.57 12.92 10.13
N SER A 118 17.80 13.92 9.70
CA SER A 118 18.33 15.19 9.19
C SER A 118 18.91 16.03 10.35
N LYS A 119 19.58 17.13 10.04
CA LYS A 119 20.04 18.12 11.04
C LYS A 119 18.87 18.76 11.81
N THR A 120 17.67 18.80 11.22
CA THR A 120 16.45 19.30 11.85
C THR A 120 15.73 18.28 12.73
N GLY A 121 16.25 17.03 12.80
CA GLY A 121 15.66 15.94 13.58
C GLY A 121 14.57 15.14 12.85
N GLU A 122 14.18 15.55 11.65
CA GLU A 122 13.23 14.83 10.82
C GLU A 122 13.88 13.62 10.13
N TYR A 123 13.07 12.60 9.84
CA TYR A 123 13.54 11.45 9.07
C TYR A 123 13.50 11.73 7.58
N VAL A 124 14.62 11.46 6.92
CA VAL A 124 14.76 11.42 5.47
C VAL A 124 14.98 9.97 5.05
N TYR A 125 14.30 9.53 4.03
CA TYR A 125 14.32 8.14 3.57
C TYR A 125 15.10 8.02 2.26
N SER A 126 15.86 6.93 2.16
CA SER A 126 16.58 6.57 0.94
C SER A 126 16.42 5.09 0.63
N ILE A 127 16.42 4.74 -0.64
CA ILE A 127 16.42 3.36 -1.12
C ILE A 127 17.85 2.84 -1.06
N LEU A 128 18.09 1.82 -0.22
CA LEU A 128 19.41 1.18 -0.07
C LEU A 128 19.70 0.21 -1.20
N SER A 129 18.70 -0.55 -1.58
CA SER A 129 18.77 -1.51 -2.69
C SER A 129 17.39 -1.73 -3.25
N GLU A 130 17.35 -2.08 -4.52
CA GLU A 130 16.11 -2.39 -5.21
C GLU A 130 16.38 -3.47 -6.26
N SER A 131 15.46 -4.42 -6.41
CA SER A 131 15.58 -5.51 -7.36
C SER A 131 14.22 -5.84 -7.96
N LEU A 132 14.22 -6.17 -9.23
CA LEU A 132 13.03 -6.58 -9.97
C LEU A 132 13.20 -7.98 -10.52
N TRP A 133 12.24 -8.84 -10.26
CA TRP A 133 12.10 -10.17 -10.86
C TRP A 133 10.86 -10.20 -11.72
N GLU A 134 10.92 -10.97 -12.79
CA GLU A 134 9.76 -11.19 -13.64
C GLU A 134 9.72 -12.62 -14.16
N LYS A 135 8.51 -13.14 -14.38
CA LYS A 135 8.26 -14.43 -15.01
C LYS A 135 6.96 -14.42 -15.80
N PRO A 136 6.89 -15.11 -16.95
CA PRO A 136 5.64 -15.24 -17.68
C PRO A 136 4.58 -15.96 -16.83
N ILE A 137 3.34 -15.45 -16.78
CA ILE A 137 2.26 -16.11 -16.01
C ILE A 137 1.97 -17.51 -16.54
N ALA A 138 2.18 -17.76 -17.82
CA ALA A 138 2.02 -19.08 -18.44
C ALA A 138 2.93 -20.17 -17.83
N THR A 139 4.04 -19.78 -17.19
CA THR A 139 4.94 -20.71 -16.50
C THR A 139 4.50 -21.06 -15.08
N VAL A 140 3.50 -20.34 -14.55
CA VAL A 140 3.01 -20.53 -13.19
C VAL A 140 2.01 -21.67 -13.13
N LYS A 141 2.40 -22.78 -12.51
CA LYS A 141 1.60 -24.02 -12.45
C LYS A 141 0.48 -23.99 -11.41
N SER A 142 0.62 -23.21 -10.36
CA SER A 142 -0.40 -23.09 -9.30
C SER A 142 -0.31 -21.76 -8.55
N LYS A 143 -1.37 -21.39 -7.82
CA LYS A 143 -1.45 -20.17 -7.03
C LYS A 143 -0.31 -20.01 -6.02
N LYS A 144 0.19 -21.12 -5.46
CA LYS A 144 1.34 -21.13 -4.54
C LYS A 144 2.59 -20.52 -5.17
N TYR A 145 2.81 -20.78 -6.46
CA TYR A 145 3.98 -20.27 -7.18
C TYR A 145 3.77 -18.92 -7.84
N LEU A 146 2.57 -18.33 -7.73
CA LEU A 146 2.28 -17.06 -8.37
C LEU A 146 3.24 -15.95 -7.91
N THR A 147 3.49 -15.86 -6.62
CA THR A 147 4.38 -14.88 -6.00
C THR A 147 5.69 -15.49 -5.46
N ASP A 148 6.04 -16.70 -5.86
CA ASP A 148 7.29 -17.36 -5.48
C ASP A 148 8.37 -17.10 -6.54
N PHE A 149 9.42 -16.40 -6.17
CA PHE A 149 10.60 -16.08 -6.99
C PHE A 149 11.88 -16.71 -6.43
N THR A 150 11.75 -17.70 -5.54
CA THR A 150 12.88 -18.38 -4.91
C THR A 150 13.80 -19.01 -5.97
N GLY A 151 15.10 -18.73 -5.86
CA GLY A 151 16.11 -19.24 -6.79
C GLY A 151 16.18 -18.52 -8.14
N MET A 152 15.31 -17.57 -8.41
CA MET A 152 15.39 -16.74 -9.63
C MET A 152 16.38 -15.59 -9.46
N LYS A 153 17.09 -15.26 -10.52
CA LYS A 153 17.91 -14.05 -10.57
C LYS A 153 17.03 -12.84 -10.90
N PRO A 154 17.29 -11.68 -10.30
CA PRO A 154 16.60 -10.45 -10.68
C PRO A 154 16.95 -10.08 -12.14
N VAL A 155 15.99 -9.55 -12.85
CA VAL A 155 16.17 -9.06 -14.23
C VAL A 155 16.76 -7.66 -14.26
N GLU A 156 16.48 -6.88 -13.22
CA GLU A 156 17.01 -5.53 -13.04
C GLU A 156 17.33 -5.31 -11.55
N GLN A 157 18.38 -4.55 -11.29
CA GLN A 157 18.80 -4.15 -9.93
C GLN A 157 19.25 -2.70 -9.95
N ARG A 158 18.98 -1.99 -8.84
CA ARG A 158 19.49 -0.64 -8.65
C ARG A 158 21.01 -0.68 -8.56
N ASN A 159 21.67 -0.01 -9.49
CA ASN A 159 23.12 0.18 -9.47
C ASN A 159 23.46 1.48 -8.74
N SER A 160 24.53 1.47 -7.94
CA SER A 160 25.05 2.66 -7.26
C SER A 160 25.47 3.79 -8.18
N ASP A 161 25.68 3.49 -9.46
CA ASP A 161 26.22 4.40 -10.47
C ASP A 161 25.12 5.12 -11.29
N GLU A 162 23.83 4.91 -10.95
CA GLU A 162 22.72 5.63 -11.58
C GLU A 162 22.58 7.04 -11.00
N ALA A 163 23.57 7.90 -11.31
CA ALA A 163 23.67 9.28 -10.80
C ALA A 163 22.48 10.20 -11.20
N TYR A 164 21.64 9.76 -12.14
CA TYR A 164 20.47 10.50 -12.61
C TYR A 164 19.18 10.19 -11.82
N LEU A 165 19.19 9.19 -10.93
CA LEU A 165 18.03 8.80 -10.14
C LEU A 165 18.19 9.24 -8.70
N SER A 166 17.21 9.98 -8.16
CA SER A 166 17.18 10.38 -6.77
C SER A 166 17.17 9.17 -5.84
N ASP A 167 17.83 9.29 -4.69
CA ASP A 167 17.96 8.20 -3.69
C ASP A 167 16.61 7.71 -3.15
N ASP A 168 15.56 8.48 -3.28
CA ASP A 168 14.21 8.17 -2.79
C ASP A 168 13.20 7.84 -3.90
N VAL A 169 13.65 7.73 -5.15
CA VAL A 169 12.82 7.36 -6.31
C VAL A 169 13.16 5.95 -6.76
N SER A 170 12.13 5.13 -7.02
CA SER A 170 12.30 3.76 -7.51
C SER A 170 12.82 3.71 -8.94
N PHE A 171 13.74 2.79 -9.23
CA PHE A 171 14.22 2.55 -10.60
C PHE A 171 13.14 1.91 -11.50
N VAL A 172 12.06 1.41 -10.94
CA VAL A 172 10.94 0.80 -11.70
C VAL A 172 10.34 1.74 -12.75
N ILE A 173 10.68 3.03 -12.71
CA ILE A 173 10.35 4.02 -13.76
C ILE A 173 10.83 3.58 -15.14
N ALA A 174 12.03 3.00 -15.23
CA ALA A 174 12.58 2.51 -16.49
C ALA A 174 11.77 1.31 -17.01
N HIS A 175 11.43 0.38 -16.10
CA HIS A 175 10.57 -0.76 -16.42
C HIS A 175 9.18 -0.30 -16.89
N ASN A 176 8.52 0.59 -16.16
CA ASN A 176 7.19 1.10 -16.51
C ASN A 176 7.17 1.78 -17.88
N LYS A 177 8.21 2.56 -18.21
CA LYS A 177 8.38 3.16 -19.54
C LYS A 177 8.57 2.11 -20.62
N LYS A 178 9.44 1.12 -20.39
CA LYS A 178 9.73 0.04 -21.33
C LYS A 178 8.49 -0.78 -21.68
N VAL A 179 7.64 -1.06 -20.71
CA VAL A 179 6.41 -1.86 -20.92
C VAL A 179 5.20 -1.00 -21.26
N ASN A 180 5.36 0.33 -21.33
CA ASN A 180 4.28 1.28 -21.54
C ASN A 180 3.09 1.04 -20.62
N ASP A 181 3.40 0.80 -19.34
CA ASP A 181 2.41 0.55 -18.29
C ASP A 181 2.34 1.76 -17.35
N THR A 182 1.14 2.15 -16.98
CA THR A 182 0.88 3.26 -16.08
C THR A 182 0.14 2.75 -14.86
N VAL A 183 0.48 3.31 -13.70
CA VAL A 183 -0.24 3.06 -12.45
C VAL A 183 -1.02 4.32 -12.13
N GLU A 184 -2.34 4.22 -12.22
CA GLU A 184 -3.23 5.26 -11.73
C GLU A 184 -3.67 4.91 -10.30
N ILE A 185 -3.38 5.81 -9.37
CA ILE A 185 -3.74 5.63 -7.96
C ILE A 185 -4.65 6.79 -7.60
N PHE A 186 -5.86 6.45 -7.22
CA PHE A 186 -6.79 7.40 -6.60
C PHE A 186 -6.76 7.14 -5.09
N SER A 187 -6.02 7.96 -4.34
CA SER A 187 -5.99 7.87 -2.89
C SER A 187 -7.02 8.81 -2.31
N LEU A 188 -8.00 8.25 -1.61
CA LEU A 188 -8.99 8.97 -0.83
C LEU A 188 -8.67 8.94 0.68
N LEU A 189 -7.43 8.63 1.07
CA LEU A 189 -7.05 8.54 2.48
C LEU A 189 -7.30 9.85 3.24
N SER A 190 -7.23 10.99 2.57
CA SER A 190 -7.56 12.30 3.14
C SER A 190 -9.07 12.57 3.26
N TYR A 191 -9.91 11.80 2.56
CA TYR A 191 -11.37 11.99 2.58
C TYR A 191 -12.09 11.15 3.63
N THR A 192 -11.39 10.21 4.26
CA THR A 192 -12.02 9.17 5.07
C THR A 192 -12.58 9.64 6.40
N ASN A 193 -12.29 10.86 6.87
CA ASN A 193 -12.73 11.27 8.20
C ASN A 193 -13.79 12.36 8.21
N VAL A 194 -13.89 13.22 7.19
CA VAL A 194 -14.72 14.42 7.29
C VAL A 194 -15.60 14.69 6.07
N ASN A 195 -15.15 14.34 4.86
CA ASN A 195 -15.84 14.77 3.64
C ASN A 195 -16.93 13.80 3.16
N VAL A 196 -17.01 12.59 3.71
CA VAL A 196 -17.98 11.56 3.30
C VAL A 196 -19.25 11.59 4.15
N LEU A 197 -19.19 12.27 5.30
CA LEU A 197 -20.34 12.40 6.18
C LEU A 197 -20.74 13.87 6.25
N PRO A 198 -21.68 14.33 5.42
CA PRO A 198 -22.28 15.65 5.59
C PRO A 198 -23.21 15.60 6.82
N PHE A 199 -22.64 15.41 8.00
CA PHE A 199 -23.40 15.55 9.22
C PHE A 199 -23.58 17.04 9.49
N THR A 200 -24.78 17.50 9.20
CA THR A 200 -25.27 18.82 9.64
C THR A 200 -25.93 18.74 11.02
N GLU A 201 -26.02 17.54 11.59
CA GLU A 201 -26.71 17.26 12.85
C GLU A 201 -25.78 16.56 13.85
N ASP A 202 -26.14 16.62 15.13
CA ASP A 202 -25.42 15.92 16.19
C ASP A 202 -25.46 14.40 15.98
N ILE A 203 -24.32 13.75 16.14
CA ILE A 203 -24.25 12.29 16.04
C ILE A 203 -24.96 11.68 17.27
N PRO A 204 -25.84 10.69 17.07
CA PRO A 204 -26.51 10.02 18.18
C PRO A 204 -25.51 9.45 19.20
N LEU A 205 -25.76 9.67 20.49
CA LEU A 205 -24.89 9.20 21.58
C LEU A 205 -24.63 7.70 21.55
N GLU A 206 -25.60 6.92 21.06
CA GLU A 206 -25.48 5.46 20.89
C GLU A 206 -24.39 5.08 19.87
N VAL A 207 -24.31 5.83 18.77
CA VAL A 207 -23.26 5.64 17.75
C VAL A 207 -21.90 6.03 18.31
N ILE A 208 -21.83 7.14 19.06
CA ILE A 208 -20.61 7.60 19.71
C ILE A 208 -20.13 6.56 20.73
N ALA A 209 -21.02 6.07 21.59
CA ALA A 209 -20.70 5.06 22.59
C ALA A 209 -20.27 3.72 21.99
N PHE A 210 -20.79 3.37 20.80
CA PHE A 210 -20.35 2.18 20.05
C PHE A 210 -18.95 2.35 19.47
N LEU A 211 -18.61 3.57 19.02
CA LEU A 211 -17.29 3.86 18.46
C LEU A 211 -16.20 3.94 19.55
N ASP A 212 -16.49 4.67 20.62
CA ASP A 212 -15.60 4.80 21.78
C ASP A 212 -16.42 5.21 23.02
N PRO A 213 -16.56 4.32 24.03
CA PRO A 213 -17.35 4.58 25.23
C PRO A 213 -16.78 5.69 26.12
N THR A 214 -15.54 6.15 25.89
CA THR A 214 -14.93 7.27 26.63
C THR A 214 -15.31 8.64 26.09
N ILE A 215 -15.90 8.71 24.90
CA ILE A 215 -16.37 9.96 24.30
C ILE A 215 -17.75 10.30 24.85
N GLU A 216 -17.87 11.51 25.40
CA GLU A 216 -19.15 12.04 25.86
C GLU A 216 -19.92 12.71 24.73
N LYS A 217 -19.20 13.49 23.88
CA LYS A 217 -19.80 14.24 22.77
C LYS A 217 -18.84 14.34 21.60
N LEU A 218 -19.38 14.21 20.39
CA LEU A 218 -18.69 14.46 19.14
C LEU A 218 -19.56 15.38 18.30
N CYS A 219 -19.03 16.54 17.91
CA CYS A 219 -19.72 17.46 17.00
C CYS A 219 -18.79 18.01 15.94
N PHE A 220 -19.39 18.43 14.85
CA PHE A 220 -18.69 19.05 13.73
C PHE A 220 -19.01 20.55 13.70
N GLU A 221 -17.97 21.36 13.60
CA GLU A 221 -18.10 22.80 13.43
C GLU A 221 -17.47 23.22 12.12
N GLN A 222 -18.18 24.04 11.35
CA GLN A 222 -17.71 24.52 10.07
C GLN A 222 -17.37 26.02 10.20
N THR A 223 -16.07 26.35 10.07
CA THR A 223 -15.59 27.73 10.15
C THR A 223 -14.70 27.99 8.94
N GLU A 224 -15.01 29.06 8.18
CA GLU A 224 -14.25 29.48 6.99
C GLU A 224 -14.02 28.37 5.94
N GLY A 225 -15.02 27.51 5.71
CA GLY A 225 -14.92 26.41 4.76
C GLY A 225 -14.07 25.22 5.23
N LYS A 226 -13.60 25.23 6.48
CA LYS A 226 -12.94 24.12 7.12
C LYS A 226 -13.86 23.48 8.14
N THR A 227 -13.88 22.16 8.18
CA THR A 227 -14.63 21.40 9.18
C THR A 227 -13.71 20.98 10.30
N PHE A 228 -14.06 21.35 11.53
CA PHE A 228 -13.38 20.95 12.76
C PHE A 228 -14.20 19.89 13.47
N ILE A 229 -13.52 18.95 14.09
CA ILE A 229 -14.13 17.90 14.91
C ILE A 229 -13.84 18.24 16.37
N HIS A 230 -14.89 18.43 17.15
CA HIS A 230 -14.79 18.62 18.58
C HIS A 230 -15.16 17.32 19.31
N LEU A 231 -14.22 16.86 20.12
CA LEU A 231 -14.37 15.67 20.96
C LEU A 231 -14.38 16.12 22.42
N LYS A 232 -15.40 15.73 23.17
CA LYS A 232 -15.44 15.83 24.62
C LYS A 232 -15.40 14.43 25.21
N PHE A 233 -14.43 14.18 26.07
CA PHE A 233 -14.28 12.93 26.79
C PHE A 233 -14.97 13.02 28.15
N LYS A 234 -15.43 11.87 28.67
CA LYS A 234 -16.04 11.73 29.99
C LYS A 234 -15.05 12.03 31.11
#